data_5f9b584ff4ca8ede33679942060b01a2
#
_entry.id   5f9b584ff4ca8ede33679942060b01a2
#
_cell.length_a   1.000
_cell.length_b   1.000
_cell.length_c   1.000
_cell.angle_alpha   90.00
_cell.angle_beta   90.00
_cell.angle_gamma   90.00
#
_symmetry.space_group_name_H-M   'P 1'
#
loop_
_entity.id
_entity.type
_entity.pdbx_description
1 polymer ?
#
loop_
_entity_poly.entity_id
_entity_poly.type
_entity_poly.pdbx_seq_one_letter_code
_entity_poly.pdbx_strand_id
1 'polypeptide(L)'
;MIVRRLSTAQPDFEALFTALQWSAGTDASIDSAVAGIIADVRQRGDAAVLEYTARFDSLNAPSVAALELSADELAAALNAITPEQRRALEAAAERVRAYHERQLDVSCRSFAYRDAEGTLLGQKVTPLDRVGVYVPGGKAAYPSSVLMNVVPARVAGVGEVIMVVPTPRGEKNALVLAAAHIAGVHRVFTIGGAQAVAALAYGTATIPRVDKITGPGNAYVASAKKQVFGQVGIDMIAGPSEILVLADGTTPPDWVAMDLFSQAEHDELAQSILLCSDVAYLDAVTAAIERLLPTLPREKIICASLQGRGALIHTRSMEEACAISNRIAPEHLEVSSANSERWEPLLKHAGAIFLGRFTSESLGDYCAGPNHVLPTAGTARFSSPLGVYDFVKRTSLIEVSAKGAQSLGQIASVLARGEGLQAHARAAEMRLTPVRPEPVLRQAQDDRSQGASTGSARTDAVPAVFEVRAVTDANVDELIKLKTTTEQEVFVASVSKSLAQASVRPAGRPLGLYSNGEPVGFLLLWDARRDPDPAERADQLYIWRLSIDARFQRQGHGQAAMRWVVEEAQRMGVASIGLSHVPENPVGAFYEKFGFAYTGKVHHGENEMVLRIMGDA
;
A
#
# COMPACT_ATOMS: atom_id res chain seq x y z
N MET A 1 18.86 33.34 22.64
CA MET A 1 18.37 31.93 22.60
C MET A 1 18.04 31.64 21.16
N ILE A 2 18.68 30.64 20.58
CA ILE A 2 18.60 30.33 19.13
C ILE A 2 17.28 29.58 18.82
N VAL A 3 16.74 28.81 19.78
CA VAL A 3 15.53 28.02 19.62
C VAL A 3 14.60 28.22 20.82
N ARG A 4 13.30 28.18 20.58
CA ARG A 4 12.24 28.37 21.59
C ARG A 4 12.18 27.19 22.55
N ARG A 5 12.04 27.48 23.87
CA ARG A 5 11.85 26.45 24.92
C ARG A 5 10.42 26.50 25.42
N LEU A 6 9.72 25.39 25.45
CA LEU A 6 8.34 25.24 25.92
C LEU A 6 8.26 24.10 26.94
N SER A 7 7.22 24.09 27.76
CA SER A 7 6.88 22.98 28.63
C SER A 7 5.37 22.76 28.66
N THR A 8 4.93 21.50 28.60
CA THR A 8 3.53 21.13 28.71
C THR A 8 2.94 21.48 30.08
N ALA A 9 3.78 21.74 31.09
CA ALA A 9 3.36 22.15 32.40
C ALA A 9 3.11 23.67 32.53
N GLN A 10 3.50 24.50 31.54
CA GLN A 10 3.30 25.95 31.62
C GLN A 10 1.86 26.34 31.24
N PRO A 11 1.26 27.36 31.93
CA PRO A 11 -0.15 27.70 31.74
C PRO A 11 -0.55 28.16 30.33
N ASP A 12 0.38 28.76 29.60
CA ASP A 12 0.21 29.29 28.24
C ASP A 12 0.64 28.33 27.14
N PHE A 13 0.96 27.08 27.49
CA PHE A 13 1.44 26.07 26.52
C PHE A 13 0.53 25.93 25.31
N GLU A 14 -0.78 25.81 25.50
CA GLU A 14 -1.73 25.61 24.41
C GLU A 14 -1.75 26.77 23.40
N ALA A 15 -1.62 27.99 23.87
CA ALA A 15 -1.55 29.18 23.01
C ALA A 15 -0.25 29.19 22.19
N LEU A 16 0.88 28.91 22.85
CA LEU A 16 2.19 28.84 22.19
C LEU A 16 2.30 27.66 21.21
N PHE A 17 1.73 26.52 21.60
CA PHE A 17 1.66 25.34 20.76
C PHE A 17 0.80 25.58 19.51
N THR A 18 -0.36 26.22 19.65
CA THR A 18 -1.21 26.60 18.52
C THR A 18 -0.48 27.54 17.54
N ALA A 19 0.34 28.45 18.05
CA ALA A 19 1.15 29.35 17.22
C ALA A 19 2.27 28.62 16.43
N LEU A 20 2.67 27.41 16.83
CA LEU A 20 3.60 26.56 16.09
C LEU A 20 2.94 25.80 14.94
N GLN A 21 1.63 25.58 15.03
CA GLN A 21 0.91 24.83 13.99
C GLN A 21 0.80 25.66 12.70
N TRP A 22 0.76 24.95 11.57
CA TRP A 22 0.57 25.57 10.28
C TRP A 22 -0.87 26.09 10.15
N SER A 23 -1.02 27.33 9.71
CA SER A 23 -2.29 27.83 9.20
C SER A 23 -2.40 27.51 7.71
N ALA A 24 -3.50 26.95 7.28
CA ALA A 24 -3.75 26.53 5.88
C ALA A 24 -3.94 27.71 4.89
N GLY A 25 -3.45 28.91 5.18
CA GLY A 25 -3.61 30.08 4.34
C GLY A 25 -2.57 30.16 3.23
N THR A 26 -2.99 30.10 1.97
CA THR A 26 -2.17 30.53 0.83
C THR A 26 -2.25 32.06 0.70
N ASP A 27 -1.15 32.71 0.31
CA ASP A 27 -1.14 34.14 0.01
C ASP A 27 -2.02 34.43 -1.21
N ALA A 28 -3.08 35.21 -1.03
CA ALA A 28 -4.04 35.54 -2.08
C ALA A 28 -3.39 36.22 -3.29
N SER A 29 -2.27 36.91 -3.09
CA SER A 29 -1.53 37.55 -4.17
C SER A 29 -0.84 36.49 -5.05
N ILE A 30 -0.30 35.44 -4.46
CA ILE A 30 0.28 34.29 -5.18
C ILE A 30 -0.82 33.55 -5.96
N ASP A 31 -1.94 33.24 -5.30
CA ASP A 31 -3.06 32.54 -5.94
C ASP A 31 -3.58 33.31 -7.16
N SER A 32 -3.71 34.64 -7.06
CA SER A 32 -4.13 35.50 -8.17
C SER A 32 -3.12 35.54 -9.33
N ALA A 33 -1.83 35.68 -9.02
CA ALA A 33 -0.77 35.67 -10.04
C ALA A 33 -0.72 34.32 -10.77
N VAL A 34 -0.83 33.22 -10.04
CA VAL A 34 -0.84 31.86 -10.60
C VAL A 34 -2.07 31.63 -11.48
N ALA A 35 -3.25 32.09 -11.07
CA ALA A 35 -4.46 32.00 -11.89
C ALA A 35 -4.28 32.69 -13.25
N GLY A 36 -3.64 33.87 -13.26
CA GLY A 36 -3.29 34.57 -14.49
C GLY A 36 -2.34 33.78 -15.41
N ILE A 37 -1.29 33.18 -14.83
CA ILE A 37 -0.33 32.34 -15.58
C ILE A 37 -1.03 31.11 -16.17
N ILE A 38 -1.86 30.43 -15.40
CA ILE A 38 -2.61 29.23 -15.85
C ILE A 38 -3.54 29.61 -17.03
N ALA A 39 -4.30 30.69 -16.88
CA ALA A 39 -5.21 31.16 -17.94
C ALA A 39 -4.45 31.47 -19.23
N ASP A 40 -3.30 32.10 -19.11
CA ASP A 40 -2.47 32.52 -20.25
C ASP A 40 -1.84 31.31 -20.97
N VAL A 41 -1.31 30.31 -20.22
CA VAL A 41 -0.80 29.06 -20.82
C VAL A 41 -1.93 28.30 -21.54
N ARG A 42 -3.13 28.27 -20.98
CA ARG A 42 -4.29 27.65 -21.65
C ARG A 42 -4.66 28.34 -22.97
N GLN A 43 -4.49 29.65 -23.03
CA GLN A 43 -4.87 30.43 -24.21
C GLN A 43 -3.77 30.43 -25.29
N ARG A 44 -2.51 30.64 -24.90
CA ARG A 44 -1.39 30.86 -25.82
C ARG A 44 -0.42 29.68 -25.96
N GLY A 45 -0.59 28.61 -25.11
CA GLY A 45 0.23 27.41 -25.20
C GLY A 45 1.72 27.66 -25.08
N ASP A 46 2.48 27.13 -26.03
CA ASP A 46 3.95 27.24 -26.07
C ASP A 46 4.47 28.69 -26.00
N ALA A 47 3.75 29.63 -26.58
CA ALA A 47 4.17 31.04 -26.56
C ALA A 47 4.18 31.60 -25.12
N ALA A 48 3.17 31.28 -24.31
CA ALA A 48 3.15 31.69 -22.91
C ALA A 48 4.24 30.98 -22.09
N VAL A 49 4.47 29.68 -22.31
CA VAL A 49 5.54 28.92 -21.65
C VAL A 49 6.90 29.56 -21.92
N LEU A 50 7.21 29.92 -23.17
CA LEU A 50 8.47 30.59 -23.55
C LEU A 50 8.63 31.94 -22.88
N GLU A 51 7.57 32.78 -22.89
CA GLU A 51 7.59 34.11 -22.30
C GLU A 51 7.86 34.05 -20.79
N TYR A 52 7.16 33.18 -20.07
CA TYR A 52 7.36 33.02 -18.63
C TYR A 52 8.72 32.41 -18.29
N THR A 53 9.22 31.47 -19.10
CA THR A 53 10.57 30.90 -18.94
C THR A 53 11.64 31.95 -19.13
N ALA A 54 11.51 32.79 -20.17
CA ALA A 54 12.43 33.94 -20.37
C ALA A 54 12.37 34.91 -19.19
N ARG A 55 11.17 35.20 -18.68
CA ARG A 55 10.95 36.15 -17.59
C ARG A 55 11.46 35.65 -16.23
N PHE A 56 11.16 34.39 -15.86
CA PHE A 56 11.42 33.90 -14.52
C PHE A 56 12.75 33.15 -14.40
N ASP A 57 13.17 32.46 -15.46
CA ASP A 57 14.42 31.69 -15.47
C ASP A 57 15.55 32.42 -16.23
N SER A 58 15.27 33.59 -16.81
CA SER A 58 16.24 34.31 -17.68
C SER A 58 16.80 33.41 -18.79
N LEU A 59 15.96 32.53 -19.33
CA LEU A 59 16.30 31.55 -20.35
C LEU A 59 15.49 31.79 -21.61
N ASN A 60 16.18 32.33 -22.65
CA ASN A 60 15.58 32.55 -23.95
C ASN A 60 15.80 31.34 -24.85
N ALA A 61 14.72 30.80 -25.43
CA ALA A 61 14.78 29.70 -26.38
C ALA A 61 13.95 30.00 -27.63
N PRO A 62 14.32 29.49 -28.81
CA PRO A 62 13.58 29.72 -30.04
C PRO A 62 12.24 29.01 -30.12
N SER A 63 12.07 27.93 -29.35
CA SER A 63 10.84 27.13 -29.23
C SER A 63 10.84 26.34 -27.95
N VAL A 64 9.66 25.82 -27.52
CA VAL A 64 9.54 24.89 -26.37
C VAL A 64 10.26 23.58 -26.69
N ALA A 65 10.27 23.12 -27.93
CA ALA A 65 11.03 21.95 -28.34
C ALA A 65 12.55 22.08 -28.12
N ALA A 66 13.10 23.32 -28.21
CA ALA A 66 14.51 23.58 -27.90
C ALA A 66 14.82 23.54 -26.38
N LEU A 67 13.80 23.48 -25.52
CA LEU A 67 13.91 23.32 -24.07
C LEU A 67 13.81 21.85 -23.66
N GLU A 68 13.54 20.93 -24.58
CA GLU A 68 13.55 19.49 -24.35
C GLU A 68 14.98 18.96 -24.44
N LEU A 69 15.38 18.18 -23.45
CA LEU A 69 16.69 17.51 -23.43
C LEU A 69 16.60 16.17 -24.14
N SER A 70 17.58 15.88 -24.98
CA SER A 70 17.68 14.59 -25.68
C SER A 70 18.12 13.46 -24.74
N ALA A 71 17.82 12.22 -25.13
CA ALA A 71 18.29 11.03 -24.39
C ALA A 71 19.83 10.98 -24.30
N ASP A 72 20.54 11.47 -25.34
CA ASP A 72 22.00 11.53 -25.35
C ASP A 72 22.54 12.55 -24.33
N GLU A 73 21.88 13.69 -24.16
CA GLU A 73 22.26 14.67 -23.13
C GLU A 73 22.08 14.09 -21.72
N LEU A 74 20.99 13.36 -21.49
CA LEU A 74 20.76 12.67 -20.21
C LEU A 74 21.81 11.58 -19.97
N ALA A 75 22.14 10.78 -20.97
CA ALA A 75 23.18 9.76 -20.88
C ALA A 75 24.57 10.37 -20.66
N ALA A 76 24.88 11.49 -21.33
CA ALA A 76 26.13 12.22 -21.15
C ALA A 76 26.31 12.78 -19.73
N ALA A 77 25.22 13.10 -19.04
CA ALA A 77 25.27 13.57 -17.65
C ALA A 77 25.88 12.54 -16.68
N LEU A 78 25.77 11.24 -16.96
CA LEU A 78 26.46 10.19 -16.19
C LEU A 78 27.97 10.30 -16.26
N ASN A 79 28.52 10.82 -17.35
CA ASN A 79 29.96 11.01 -17.52
C ASN A 79 30.44 12.33 -16.93
N ALA A 80 29.54 13.25 -16.62
CA ALA A 80 29.81 14.55 -16.03
C ALA A 80 29.82 14.53 -14.49
N ILE A 81 29.39 13.44 -13.85
CA ILE A 81 29.42 13.24 -12.40
C ILE A 81 30.57 12.30 -12.01
N THR A 82 30.97 12.36 -10.72
CA THR A 82 32.04 11.48 -10.25
C THR A 82 31.59 10.01 -10.18
N PRO A 83 32.51 9.03 -10.29
CA PRO A 83 32.18 7.62 -10.10
C PRO A 83 31.54 7.30 -8.74
N GLU A 84 31.88 8.07 -7.71
CA GLU A 84 31.27 7.94 -6.37
C GLU A 84 29.82 8.41 -6.38
N GLN A 85 29.53 9.58 -6.93
CA GLN A 85 28.18 10.11 -7.08
C GLN A 85 27.31 9.16 -7.90
N ARG A 86 27.84 8.61 -9.00
CA ARG A 86 27.12 7.64 -9.83
C ARG A 86 26.76 6.40 -9.04
N ARG A 87 27.71 5.78 -8.33
CA ARG A 87 27.43 4.60 -7.49
C ARG A 87 26.41 4.90 -6.41
N ALA A 88 26.46 6.08 -5.79
CA ALA A 88 25.49 6.48 -4.76
C ALA A 88 24.07 6.61 -5.35
N LEU A 89 23.90 7.24 -6.51
CA LEU A 89 22.62 7.35 -7.20
C LEU A 89 22.06 6.00 -7.63
N GLU A 90 22.90 5.13 -8.21
CA GLU A 90 22.50 3.79 -8.64
C GLU A 90 22.06 2.93 -7.43
N ALA A 91 22.80 2.98 -6.33
CA ALA A 91 22.44 2.28 -5.10
C ALA A 91 21.15 2.80 -4.46
N ALA A 92 20.96 4.12 -4.42
CA ALA A 92 19.73 4.73 -3.94
C ALA A 92 18.53 4.34 -4.82
N ALA A 93 18.67 4.43 -6.14
CA ALA A 93 17.63 4.06 -7.08
C ALA A 93 17.19 2.60 -6.92
N GLU A 94 18.14 1.67 -6.70
CA GLU A 94 17.85 0.26 -6.50
C GLU A 94 17.08 0.02 -5.20
N ARG A 95 17.46 0.64 -4.08
CA ARG A 95 16.74 0.53 -2.81
C ARG A 95 15.33 1.10 -2.90
N VAL A 96 15.16 2.26 -3.54
CA VAL A 96 13.85 2.86 -3.79
C VAL A 96 13.00 1.94 -4.67
N ARG A 97 13.56 1.34 -5.71
CA ARG A 97 12.89 0.37 -6.58
C ARG A 97 12.42 -0.85 -5.78
N ALA A 98 13.30 -1.50 -5.06
CA ALA A 98 12.99 -2.71 -4.29
C ALA A 98 11.87 -2.47 -3.27
N TYR A 99 11.87 -1.31 -2.59
CA TYR A 99 10.79 -0.94 -1.67
C TYR A 99 9.44 -0.78 -2.39
N HIS A 100 9.43 -0.06 -3.52
CA HIS A 100 8.19 0.22 -4.25
C HIS A 100 7.67 -1.01 -5.01
N GLU A 101 8.53 -1.94 -5.44
CA GLU A 101 8.11 -3.24 -5.96
C GLU A 101 7.37 -4.06 -4.88
N ARG A 102 7.87 -4.06 -3.64
CA ARG A 102 7.17 -4.67 -2.52
C ARG A 102 5.82 -3.99 -2.25
N GLN A 103 5.78 -2.65 -2.33
CA GLN A 103 4.55 -1.88 -2.16
C GLN A 103 3.52 -2.20 -3.27
N LEU A 104 3.95 -2.34 -4.53
CA LEU A 104 3.11 -2.77 -5.65
C LEU A 104 2.48 -4.14 -5.37
N ASP A 105 3.30 -5.08 -4.92
CA ASP A 105 2.89 -6.46 -4.66
C ASP A 105 1.79 -6.59 -3.59
N VAL A 106 1.87 -5.80 -2.52
CA VAL A 106 0.94 -5.94 -1.39
C VAL A 106 -0.29 -5.04 -1.47
N SER A 107 -0.22 -3.91 -2.21
CA SER A 107 -1.28 -2.89 -2.15
C SER A 107 -1.96 -2.57 -3.49
N CYS A 108 -1.41 -3.01 -4.63
CA CYS A 108 -1.88 -2.61 -5.95
C CYS A 108 -2.26 -3.79 -6.86
N ARG A 109 -2.80 -4.87 -6.30
CA ARG A 109 -3.23 -6.04 -7.08
C ARG A 109 -4.69 -5.93 -7.52
N SER A 110 -4.96 -6.39 -8.74
CA SER A 110 -6.31 -6.68 -9.20
C SER A 110 -6.83 -7.94 -8.52
N PHE A 111 -8.13 -7.99 -8.26
CA PHE A 111 -8.80 -9.21 -7.80
C PHE A 111 -10.19 -9.32 -8.43
N ALA A 112 -10.71 -10.54 -8.50
CA ALA A 112 -12.09 -10.81 -8.85
C ALA A 112 -12.53 -12.12 -8.18
N TYR A 113 -13.81 -12.18 -7.80
CA TYR A 113 -14.44 -13.37 -7.24
C TYR A 113 -15.90 -13.46 -7.74
N ARG A 114 -16.49 -14.64 -7.65
CA ARG A 114 -17.92 -14.83 -7.90
C ARG A 114 -18.64 -15.08 -6.58
N ASP A 115 -19.78 -14.40 -6.41
CA ASP A 115 -20.65 -14.64 -5.27
C ASP A 115 -21.47 -15.96 -5.41
N ALA A 116 -22.31 -16.25 -4.44
CA ALA A 116 -23.14 -17.47 -4.42
C ALA A 116 -24.15 -17.55 -5.58
N GLU A 117 -24.44 -16.45 -6.22
CA GLU A 117 -25.34 -16.37 -7.37
C GLU A 117 -24.60 -16.34 -8.71
N GLY A 118 -23.25 -16.43 -8.66
CA GLY A 118 -22.38 -16.43 -9.84
C GLY A 118 -22.09 -15.04 -10.41
N THR A 119 -22.50 -13.96 -9.72
CA THR A 119 -22.14 -12.58 -10.09
C THR A 119 -20.65 -12.36 -9.85
N LEU A 120 -19.92 -11.90 -10.87
CA LEU A 120 -18.50 -11.53 -10.72
C LEU A 120 -18.40 -10.12 -10.17
N LEU A 121 -17.67 -9.98 -9.08
CA LEU A 121 -17.25 -8.73 -8.47
C LEU A 121 -15.74 -8.65 -8.42
N GLY A 122 -15.18 -7.48 -8.71
CA GLY A 122 -13.74 -7.35 -8.71
C GLY A 122 -13.25 -5.91 -8.79
N GLN A 123 -11.95 -5.79 -8.74
CA GLN A 123 -11.22 -4.53 -8.91
C GLN A 123 -10.09 -4.75 -9.91
N LYS A 124 -10.10 -3.96 -10.99
CA LYS A 124 -9.00 -3.89 -11.93
C LYS A 124 -8.10 -2.72 -11.56
N VAL A 125 -6.81 -3.00 -11.34
CA VAL A 125 -5.77 -1.99 -11.13
C VAL A 125 -5.03 -1.80 -12.45
N THR A 126 -4.89 -0.55 -12.88
CA THR A 126 -4.16 -0.17 -14.09
C THR A 126 -3.28 1.03 -13.81
N PRO A 127 -2.06 1.08 -14.37
CA PRO A 127 -1.23 2.28 -14.29
C PRO A 127 -1.90 3.46 -14.98
N LEU A 128 -1.44 4.67 -14.64
CA LEU A 128 -1.73 5.87 -15.40
C LEU A 128 -0.98 5.84 -16.73
N ASP A 129 -1.52 6.46 -17.76
CA ASP A 129 -0.89 6.48 -19.08
C ASP A 129 0.33 7.41 -19.09
N ARG A 130 0.19 8.61 -18.49
CA ARG A 130 1.24 9.65 -18.50
C ARG A 130 1.27 10.43 -17.20
N VAL A 131 2.49 10.68 -16.68
CA VAL A 131 2.72 11.42 -15.43
C VAL A 131 3.74 12.54 -15.66
N GLY A 132 3.45 13.71 -15.09
CA GLY A 132 4.37 14.85 -15.01
C GLY A 132 5.09 14.85 -13.66
N VAL A 133 6.41 14.97 -13.67
CA VAL A 133 7.23 15.10 -12.47
C VAL A 133 7.84 16.50 -12.43
N TYR A 134 7.50 17.26 -11.41
CA TYR A 134 8.13 18.55 -11.13
C TYR A 134 9.34 18.37 -10.23
N VAL A 135 10.50 18.78 -10.68
CA VAL A 135 11.74 18.77 -9.90
C VAL A 135 12.15 20.22 -9.64
N PRO A 136 12.32 20.62 -8.36
CA PRO A 136 12.76 21.97 -8.05
C PRO A 136 14.16 22.26 -8.63
N GLY A 137 14.40 23.50 -9.00
CA GLY A 137 15.71 24.01 -9.40
C GLY A 137 16.00 25.34 -8.73
N GLY A 138 17.25 25.76 -8.70
CA GLY A 138 17.67 27.08 -8.24
C GLY A 138 18.53 27.07 -6.97
N LYS A 139 17.95 27.04 -5.75
CA LYS A 139 18.73 27.13 -4.48
C LYS A 139 19.55 25.87 -4.18
N ALA A 140 19.08 24.68 -4.58
CA ALA A 140 19.77 23.40 -4.42
C ALA A 140 19.43 22.46 -5.59
N ALA A 141 20.25 21.43 -5.79
CA ALA A 141 19.97 20.33 -6.69
C ALA A 141 19.25 19.21 -5.91
N TYR A 142 18.21 18.63 -6.51
CA TYR A 142 17.43 17.59 -5.88
C TYR A 142 17.38 16.28 -6.71
N PRO A 143 18.51 15.58 -6.87
CA PRO A 143 18.54 14.30 -7.57
C PRO A 143 17.70 13.23 -6.87
N SER A 144 17.57 13.30 -5.53
CA SER A 144 16.69 12.44 -4.74
C SER A 144 15.22 12.61 -5.13
N SER A 145 14.76 13.86 -5.33
CA SER A 145 13.38 14.11 -5.77
C SER A 145 13.10 13.50 -7.15
N VAL A 146 14.11 13.39 -8.03
CA VAL A 146 13.95 12.66 -9.30
C VAL A 146 13.69 11.19 -9.02
N LEU A 147 14.55 10.53 -8.22
CA LEU A 147 14.41 9.11 -7.92
C LEU A 147 13.08 8.82 -7.23
N MET A 148 12.70 9.63 -6.23
CA MET A 148 11.50 9.42 -5.41
C MET A 148 10.17 9.63 -6.16
N ASN A 149 10.18 10.43 -7.24
CA ASN A 149 8.98 10.60 -8.07
C ASN A 149 8.96 9.62 -9.26
N VAL A 150 10.10 9.40 -9.91
CA VAL A 150 10.15 8.64 -11.16
C VAL A 150 10.16 7.14 -10.93
N VAL A 151 10.94 6.65 -9.95
CA VAL A 151 11.07 5.19 -9.71
C VAL A 151 9.72 4.56 -9.36
N PRO A 152 8.91 5.08 -8.41
CA PRO A 152 7.59 4.49 -8.13
C PRO A 152 6.62 4.58 -9.32
N ALA A 153 6.69 5.64 -10.15
CA ALA A 153 5.90 5.73 -11.37
C ALA A 153 6.29 4.62 -12.38
N ARG A 154 7.59 4.37 -12.54
CA ARG A 154 8.10 3.28 -13.39
C ARG A 154 7.74 1.91 -12.87
N VAL A 155 7.85 1.69 -11.56
CA VAL A 155 7.43 0.43 -10.90
C VAL A 155 5.93 0.19 -11.06
N ALA A 156 5.11 1.23 -10.96
CA ALA A 156 3.67 1.15 -11.21
C ALA A 156 3.31 0.79 -12.66
N GLY A 157 4.26 0.93 -13.60
CA GLY A 157 4.04 0.66 -15.02
C GLY A 157 3.50 1.84 -15.82
N VAL A 158 3.73 3.09 -15.36
CA VAL A 158 3.35 4.30 -16.11
C VAL A 158 3.99 4.30 -17.49
N GLY A 159 3.18 4.53 -18.53
CA GLY A 159 3.61 4.45 -19.92
C GLY A 159 4.61 5.54 -20.30
N GLU A 160 4.38 6.79 -19.86
CA GLU A 160 5.28 7.92 -20.13
C GLU A 160 5.45 8.80 -18.90
N VAL A 161 6.70 9.07 -18.51
CA VAL A 161 7.06 10.00 -17.43
C VAL A 161 7.74 11.22 -18.04
N ILE A 162 7.14 12.40 -17.85
CA ILE A 162 7.65 13.70 -18.34
C ILE A 162 8.13 14.50 -17.13
N MET A 163 9.41 14.83 -17.11
CA MET A 163 10.01 15.67 -16.07
C MET A 163 10.11 17.11 -16.53
N VAL A 164 9.77 18.03 -15.64
CA VAL A 164 10.04 19.46 -15.80
C VAL A 164 10.99 19.93 -14.69
N VAL A 165 12.04 20.65 -15.06
CA VAL A 165 13.06 21.15 -14.12
C VAL A 165 13.53 22.52 -14.58
N PRO A 166 13.38 23.60 -13.79
CA PRO A 166 13.87 24.91 -14.17
C PRO A 166 15.41 24.92 -14.24
N THR A 167 15.93 25.55 -15.25
CA THR A 167 17.38 25.77 -15.47
C THR A 167 17.67 27.26 -15.62
N PRO A 168 17.66 28.05 -14.52
CA PRO A 168 17.90 29.49 -14.61
C PRO A 168 19.19 29.79 -15.35
N ARG A 169 19.11 30.73 -16.29
CA ARG A 169 20.22 31.11 -17.19
C ARG A 169 20.79 29.96 -18.04
N GLY A 170 20.04 28.85 -18.17
CA GLY A 170 20.48 27.64 -18.89
C GLY A 170 21.44 26.75 -18.09
N GLU A 171 21.63 26.99 -16.81
CA GLU A 171 22.51 26.21 -15.95
C GLU A 171 21.88 24.83 -15.64
N LYS A 172 22.42 23.77 -16.26
CA LYS A 172 21.97 22.40 -16.09
C LYS A 172 22.77 21.73 -14.97
N ASN A 173 22.08 21.06 -14.02
CA ASN A 173 22.74 20.29 -12.98
C ASN A 173 22.97 18.83 -13.44
N ALA A 174 24.24 18.44 -13.61
CA ALA A 174 24.58 17.09 -14.10
C ALA A 174 24.07 15.96 -13.20
N LEU A 175 24.02 16.17 -11.87
CA LEU A 175 23.58 15.15 -10.92
C LEU A 175 22.07 14.89 -11.04
N VAL A 176 21.26 15.94 -11.27
CA VAL A 176 19.81 15.84 -11.50
C VAL A 176 19.54 15.12 -12.83
N LEU A 177 20.28 15.46 -13.89
CA LEU A 177 20.11 14.82 -15.20
C LEU A 177 20.57 13.36 -15.19
N ALA A 178 21.65 13.03 -14.47
CA ALA A 178 22.09 11.66 -14.27
C ALA A 178 21.04 10.84 -13.49
N ALA A 179 20.42 11.42 -12.46
CA ALA A 179 19.32 10.78 -11.74
C ALA A 179 18.11 10.55 -12.66
N ALA A 180 17.78 11.50 -13.55
CA ALA A 180 16.70 11.35 -14.53
C ALA A 180 16.98 10.18 -15.50
N HIS A 181 18.22 10.05 -15.96
CA HIS A 181 18.64 8.92 -16.80
C HIS A 181 18.53 7.58 -16.06
N ILE A 182 19.09 7.48 -14.84
CA ILE A 182 19.07 6.27 -14.01
C ILE A 182 17.63 5.84 -13.68
N ALA A 183 16.76 6.80 -13.34
CA ALA A 183 15.36 6.53 -13.03
C ALA A 183 14.52 6.16 -14.24
N GLY A 184 14.98 6.45 -15.47
CA GLY A 184 14.30 6.14 -16.72
C GLY A 184 13.18 7.12 -17.07
N VAL A 185 13.45 8.44 -16.94
CA VAL A 185 12.56 9.50 -17.43
C VAL A 185 12.50 9.44 -18.96
N HIS A 186 11.30 9.61 -19.53
CA HIS A 186 11.11 9.52 -20.98
C HIS A 186 11.41 10.85 -21.68
N ARG A 187 10.96 11.97 -21.09
CA ARG A 187 11.14 13.31 -21.63
C ARG A 187 11.48 14.30 -20.52
N VAL A 188 12.38 15.21 -20.76
CA VAL A 188 12.79 16.26 -19.80
C VAL A 188 12.70 17.61 -20.47
N PHE A 189 11.95 18.54 -19.86
CA PHE A 189 11.88 19.93 -20.31
C PHE A 189 12.52 20.87 -19.28
N THR A 190 13.36 21.78 -19.74
CA THR A 190 14.05 22.77 -18.90
C THR A 190 13.16 23.99 -18.64
N ILE A 191 12.01 23.75 -17.99
CA ILE A 191 11.01 24.76 -17.61
C ILE A 191 10.61 24.57 -16.15
N GLY A 192 10.14 25.62 -15.49
CA GLY A 192 9.72 25.58 -14.09
C GLY A 192 8.49 26.44 -13.82
N GLY A 193 8.20 26.67 -12.53
CA GLY A 193 7.12 27.55 -12.08
C GLY A 193 5.70 27.10 -12.41
N ALA A 194 4.75 28.00 -12.23
CA ALA A 194 3.33 27.75 -12.49
C ALA A 194 3.04 27.46 -13.97
N GLN A 195 3.81 28.04 -14.90
CA GLN A 195 3.67 27.79 -16.34
C GLN A 195 4.00 26.34 -16.72
N ALA A 196 4.99 25.71 -16.06
CA ALA A 196 5.31 24.30 -16.29
C ALA A 196 4.18 23.37 -15.77
N VAL A 197 3.62 23.67 -14.59
CA VAL A 197 2.46 22.95 -14.03
C VAL A 197 1.25 23.10 -14.97
N ALA A 198 0.97 24.31 -15.46
CA ALA A 198 -0.12 24.55 -16.41
C ALA A 198 0.08 23.80 -17.73
N ALA A 199 1.31 23.79 -18.27
CA ALA A 199 1.64 23.05 -19.49
C ALA A 199 1.42 21.54 -19.33
N LEU A 200 1.84 20.96 -18.22
CA LEU A 200 1.58 19.55 -17.91
C LEU A 200 0.08 19.25 -17.74
N ALA A 201 -0.67 20.14 -17.09
CA ALA A 201 -2.08 19.93 -16.79
C ALA A 201 -2.99 20.02 -18.03
N TYR A 202 -2.73 20.97 -18.92
CA TYR A 202 -3.59 21.26 -20.07
C TYR A 202 -3.02 20.75 -21.40
N GLY A 203 -1.72 20.51 -21.44
CA GLY A 203 -0.99 20.27 -22.68
C GLY A 203 -0.73 21.56 -23.46
N THR A 204 0.26 21.51 -24.34
CA THR A 204 0.56 22.55 -25.33
C THR A 204 0.81 21.88 -26.69
N ALA A 205 1.24 22.61 -27.71
CA ALA A 205 1.63 21.99 -28.98
C ALA A 205 2.83 21.05 -28.84
N THR A 206 3.76 21.33 -27.90
CA THR A 206 4.99 20.55 -27.69
C THR A 206 4.93 19.64 -26.47
N ILE A 207 4.32 20.09 -25.37
CA ILE A 207 4.26 19.36 -24.10
C ILE A 207 2.93 18.61 -24.02
N PRO A 208 2.92 17.26 -23.99
CA PRO A 208 1.69 16.50 -23.86
C PRO A 208 1.04 16.71 -22.49
N ARG A 209 -0.30 16.72 -22.47
CA ARG A 209 -1.06 16.67 -21.22
C ARG A 209 -0.78 15.37 -20.47
N VAL A 210 -0.72 15.46 -19.13
CA VAL A 210 -0.51 14.32 -18.22
C VAL A 210 -1.77 14.01 -17.39
N ASP A 211 -1.83 12.81 -16.80
CA ASP A 211 -2.93 12.39 -15.95
C ASP A 211 -2.72 12.78 -14.48
N LYS A 212 -1.47 12.86 -14.04
CA LYS A 212 -1.09 13.28 -12.68
C LYS A 212 0.21 14.09 -12.72
N ILE A 213 0.32 15.08 -11.83
CA ILE A 213 1.54 15.88 -11.58
C ILE A 213 2.02 15.59 -10.17
N THR A 214 3.28 15.18 -10.02
CA THR A 214 3.92 14.90 -8.73
C THR A 214 5.19 15.75 -8.55
N GLY A 215 5.65 15.83 -7.32
CA GLY A 215 6.87 16.51 -6.97
C GLY A 215 6.66 17.83 -6.20
N PRO A 216 7.63 18.18 -5.33
CA PRO A 216 7.59 19.40 -4.53
C PRO A 216 7.93 20.64 -5.36
N GLY A 217 7.56 21.80 -4.86
CA GLY A 217 7.90 23.08 -5.47
C GLY A 217 7.69 24.25 -4.51
N ASN A 218 8.03 25.46 -4.95
CA ASN A 218 7.79 26.67 -4.16
C ASN A 218 6.29 27.02 -4.06
N ALA A 219 5.93 28.08 -3.33
CA ALA A 219 4.55 28.52 -3.13
C ALA A 219 3.76 28.71 -4.45
N TYR A 220 4.40 29.16 -5.54
CA TYR A 220 3.76 29.30 -6.85
C TYR A 220 3.43 27.95 -7.48
N VAL A 221 4.31 26.96 -7.34
CA VAL A 221 4.09 25.59 -7.83
C VAL A 221 3.01 24.90 -7.01
N ALA A 222 3.03 25.06 -5.68
CA ALA A 222 2.00 24.53 -4.77
C ALA A 222 0.61 25.12 -5.10
N SER A 223 0.53 26.45 -5.30
CA SER A 223 -0.70 27.12 -5.72
C SER A 223 -1.15 26.65 -7.11
N ALA A 224 -0.22 26.47 -8.07
CA ALA A 224 -0.55 25.98 -9.40
C ALA A 224 -1.11 24.54 -9.35
N LYS A 225 -0.47 23.63 -8.61
CA LYS A 225 -0.99 22.26 -8.40
C LYS A 225 -2.39 22.27 -7.80
N LYS A 226 -2.64 23.11 -6.77
CA LYS A 226 -3.95 23.28 -6.16
C LYS A 226 -5.01 23.74 -7.18
N GLN A 227 -4.67 24.72 -8.04
CA GLN A 227 -5.61 25.30 -8.99
C GLN A 227 -5.91 24.40 -10.20
N VAL A 228 -4.99 23.53 -10.59
CA VAL A 228 -5.22 22.56 -11.69
C VAL A 228 -5.83 21.23 -11.22
N PHE A 229 -5.95 21.02 -9.90
CA PHE A 229 -6.57 19.80 -9.36
C PHE A 229 -8.02 19.67 -9.84
N GLY A 230 -8.39 18.48 -10.28
CA GLY A 230 -9.68 18.21 -10.94
C GLY A 230 -9.58 18.21 -12.47
N GLN A 231 -8.66 19.01 -13.05
CA GLN A 231 -8.28 18.91 -14.47
C GLN A 231 -7.21 17.82 -14.68
N VAL A 232 -6.32 17.69 -13.71
CA VAL A 232 -5.25 16.70 -13.63
C VAL A 232 -5.18 16.21 -12.17
N GLY A 233 -4.75 14.98 -11.93
CA GLY A 233 -4.44 14.51 -10.58
C GLY A 233 -3.18 15.19 -10.05
N ILE A 234 -3.07 15.30 -8.73
CA ILE A 234 -1.83 15.71 -8.05
C ILE A 234 -1.48 14.70 -6.95
N ASP A 235 -0.23 14.69 -6.50
CA ASP A 235 0.20 13.97 -5.31
C ASP A 235 -0.37 14.63 -4.04
N MET A 236 0.16 15.79 -3.69
CA MET A 236 -0.21 16.59 -2.51
C MET A 236 0.12 18.05 -2.72
N ILE A 237 -0.33 18.89 -1.78
CA ILE A 237 0.08 20.30 -1.68
C ILE A 237 1.12 20.33 -0.55
N ALA A 238 2.39 20.41 -0.91
CA ALA A 238 3.48 20.46 0.05
C ALA A 238 3.68 21.90 0.58
N GLY A 239 3.80 22.01 1.89
CA GLY A 239 4.31 23.20 2.58
C GLY A 239 5.83 23.12 2.79
N PRO A 240 6.40 24.03 3.59
CA PRO A 240 7.78 23.92 4.06
C PRO A 240 8.00 22.62 4.84
N SER A 241 9.23 22.09 4.76
CA SER A 241 9.58 20.80 5.37
C SER A 241 9.59 20.85 6.90
N GLU A 242 9.31 19.70 7.52
CA GLU A 242 9.11 19.56 8.96
C GLU A 242 9.81 18.33 9.52
N ILE A 243 10.50 18.47 10.64
CA ILE A 243 10.95 17.34 11.47
C ILE A 243 10.44 17.47 12.89
N LEU A 244 10.01 16.35 13.45
CA LEU A 244 9.76 16.18 14.86
C LEU A 244 10.57 15.02 15.41
N VAL A 245 11.43 15.30 16.39
CA VAL A 245 12.21 14.29 17.08
C VAL A 245 11.57 13.97 18.44
N LEU A 246 11.24 12.70 18.68
CA LEU A 246 10.88 12.17 20.00
C LEU A 246 12.13 11.56 20.62
N ALA A 247 12.66 12.16 21.68
CA ALA A 247 13.86 11.68 22.33
C ALA A 247 13.59 11.22 23.78
N ASP A 248 14.16 10.05 24.15
CA ASP A 248 14.11 9.53 25.53
C ASP A 248 15.39 9.82 26.32
N GLY A 249 16.31 10.62 25.76
CA GLY A 249 17.59 10.96 26.40
C GLY A 249 18.72 9.96 26.16
N THR A 250 18.49 8.87 25.45
CA THR A 250 19.53 7.82 25.21
C THR A 250 20.40 8.06 23.98
N THR A 251 20.00 8.94 23.07
CA THR A 251 20.77 9.31 21.88
C THR A 251 21.75 10.44 22.23
N PRO A 252 22.98 10.46 21.67
CA PRO A 252 23.88 11.58 21.88
C PRO A 252 23.25 12.92 21.47
N PRO A 253 23.32 13.98 22.31
CA PRO A 253 22.68 15.28 22.01
C PRO A 253 23.16 15.91 20.70
N ASP A 254 24.40 15.66 20.30
CA ASP A 254 24.97 16.16 19.04
C ASP A 254 24.26 15.58 17.81
N TRP A 255 23.85 14.32 17.86
CA TRP A 255 23.11 13.68 16.77
C TRP A 255 21.73 14.34 16.60
N VAL A 256 21.00 14.48 17.69
CA VAL A 256 19.67 15.14 17.65
C VAL A 256 19.78 16.60 17.22
N ALA A 257 20.80 17.32 17.65
CA ALA A 257 21.05 18.69 17.17
C ALA A 257 21.30 18.72 15.66
N MET A 258 22.03 17.73 15.12
CA MET A 258 22.31 17.63 13.68
C MET A 258 21.07 17.21 12.90
N ASP A 259 20.22 16.32 13.44
CA ASP A 259 18.94 15.94 12.83
C ASP A 259 17.97 17.14 12.75
N LEU A 260 17.93 18.01 13.78
CA LEU A 260 17.17 19.26 13.71
C LEU A 260 17.74 20.24 12.66
N PHE A 261 19.05 20.24 12.44
CA PHE A 261 19.70 21.10 11.43
C PHE A 261 19.48 20.57 10.02
N SER A 262 19.47 19.25 9.81
CA SER A 262 19.23 18.67 8.47
C SER A 262 17.92 19.14 7.87
N GLN A 263 16.90 19.33 8.70
CA GLN A 263 15.63 19.91 8.28
C GLN A 263 15.66 21.43 8.19
N ALA A 264 16.24 22.09 9.19
CA ALA A 264 16.26 23.55 9.27
C ALA A 264 17.09 24.21 8.14
N GLU A 265 18.06 23.49 7.55
CA GLU A 265 18.85 24.02 6.44
C GLU A 265 18.11 24.09 5.11
N HIS A 266 16.94 23.45 4.96
CA HIS A 266 16.17 23.43 3.71
C HIS A 266 15.64 24.82 3.36
N ASP A 267 15.01 25.52 4.31
CA ASP A 267 14.41 26.84 4.11
C ASP A 267 14.23 27.58 5.45
N GLU A 268 14.15 28.90 5.42
CA GLU A 268 13.91 29.75 6.59
C GLU A 268 12.56 29.46 7.28
N LEU A 269 11.60 28.88 6.56
CA LEU A 269 10.28 28.49 7.04
C LEU A 269 10.20 27.01 7.47
N ALA A 270 11.27 26.22 7.32
CA ALA A 270 11.30 24.84 7.79
C ALA A 270 11.02 24.77 9.30
N GLN A 271 10.45 23.66 9.76
CA GLN A 271 10.11 23.47 11.17
C GLN A 271 10.88 22.31 11.79
N SER A 272 11.58 22.57 12.90
CA SER A 272 12.32 21.57 13.66
C SER A 272 11.87 21.57 15.12
N ILE A 273 11.24 20.47 15.55
CA ILE A 273 10.70 20.32 16.91
C ILE A 273 11.35 19.12 17.60
N LEU A 274 11.76 19.29 18.86
CA LEU A 274 12.17 18.22 19.74
C LEU A 274 11.20 18.09 20.91
N LEU A 275 10.72 16.88 21.18
CA LEU A 275 9.95 16.51 22.36
C LEU A 275 10.79 15.58 23.24
N CYS A 276 10.94 15.92 24.52
CA CYS A 276 11.66 15.08 25.48
C CYS A 276 11.11 15.29 26.90
N SER A 277 11.11 14.23 27.71
CA SER A 277 10.70 14.30 29.10
C SER A 277 11.85 14.57 30.08
N ASP A 278 13.08 14.68 29.60
CA ASP A 278 14.27 14.99 30.40
C ASP A 278 14.75 16.42 30.11
N VAL A 279 14.64 17.28 31.11
CA VAL A 279 15.08 18.70 31.04
C VAL A 279 16.59 18.79 30.83
N ALA A 280 17.38 17.96 31.52
CA ALA A 280 18.84 17.99 31.41
C ALA A 280 19.29 17.59 30.01
N TYR A 281 18.60 16.63 29.39
CA TYR A 281 18.85 16.27 28.01
C TYR A 281 18.52 17.42 27.02
N LEU A 282 17.39 18.09 27.21
CA LEU A 282 17.06 19.27 26.40
C LEU A 282 18.10 20.40 26.54
N ASP A 283 18.68 20.57 27.75
CA ASP A 283 19.78 21.53 27.97
C ASP A 283 21.06 21.10 27.22
N ALA A 284 21.36 19.81 27.23
CA ALA A 284 22.49 19.26 26.50
C ALA A 284 22.34 19.42 24.96
N VAL A 285 21.12 19.21 24.44
CA VAL A 285 20.83 19.47 23.02
C VAL A 285 20.94 20.96 22.69
N THR A 286 20.47 21.85 23.58
CA THR A 286 20.62 23.30 23.41
C THR A 286 22.10 23.69 23.32
N ALA A 287 22.94 23.17 24.19
CA ALA A 287 24.39 23.40 24.15
C ALA A 287 25.05 22.83 22.88
N ALA A 288 24.58 21.67 22.41
CA ALA A 288 25.01 21.10 21.14
C ALA A 288 24.64 21.99 19.95
N ILE A 289 23.42 22.52 19.90
CA ILE A 289 22.95 23.48 18.89
C ILE A 289 23.86 24.72 18.87
N GLU A 290 24.11 25.35 20.01
CA GLU A 290 24.94 26.55 20.10
C GLU A 290 26.39 26.30 19.66
N ARG A 291 26.92 25.13 19.92
CA ARG A 291 28.28 24.73 19.55
C ARG A 291 28.44 24.33 18.09
N LEU A 292 27.47 23.61 17.52
CA LEU A 292 27.58 23.01 16.19
C LEU A 292 27.12 23.99 15.08
N LEU A 293 26.11 24.83 15.35
CA LEU A 293 25.53 25.74 14.35
C LEU A 293 26.58 26.60 13.62
N PRO A 294 27.56 27.25 14.30
CA PRO A 294 28.55 28.07 13.63
C PRO A 294 29.50 27.29 12.70
N THR A 295 29.50 25.97 12.75
CA THR A 295 30.33 25.12 11.89
C THR A 295 29.68 24.81 10.52
N LEU A 296 28.40 25.18 10.34
CA LEU A 296 27.64 24.81 9.16
C LEU A 296 27.60 25.94 8.10
N PRO A 297 27.77 25.59 6.82
CA PRO A 297 27.76 26.59 5.74
C PRO A 297 26.45 27.37 5.60
N ARG A 298 25.31 26.76 6.01
CA ARG A 298 23.96 27.35 5.92
C ARG A 298 23.48 27.93 7.26
N GLU A 299 24.38 28.27 8.17
CA GLU A 299 24.10 28.80 9.53
C GLU A 299 22.95 29.81 9.56
N LYS A 300 22.94 30.78 8.64
CA LYS A 300 21.93 31.84 8.61
C LYS A 300 20.51 31.31 8.37
N ILE A 301 20.35 30.37 7.45
CA ILE A 301 19.08 29.74 7.13
C ILE A 301 18.60 28.90 8.31
N ILE A 302 19.49 28.05 8.86
CA ILE A 302 19.20 27.22 10.03
C ILE A 302 18.79 28.09 11.22
N CYS A 303 19.52 29.18 11.50
CA CYS A 303 19.21 30.10 12.58
C CYS A 303 17.81 30.73 12.40
N ALA A 304 17.48 31.19 11.20
CA ALA A 304 16.17 31.78 10.90
C ALA A 304 15.03 30.75 11.08
N SER A 305 15.19 29.54 10.59
CA SER A 305 14.26 28.43 10.77
C SER A 305 14.03 28.11 12.24
N LEU A 306 15.09 27.89 13.02
CA LEU A 306 15.01 27.54 14.44
C LEU A 306 14.38 28.67 15.28
N GLN A 307 14.70 29.94 15.00
CA GLN A 307 14.11 31.08 15.68
C GLN A 307 12.64 31.29 15.32
N GLY A 308 12.31 31.11 14.06
CA GLY A 308 10.94 31.31 13.55
C GLY A 308 9.98 30.20 13.95
N ARG A 309 10.38 28.96 13.71
CA ARG A 309 9.50 27.79 13.79
C ARG A 309 10.05 26.63 14.63
N GLY A 310 11.26 26.72 15.15
CA GLY A 310 11.85 25.71 16.01
C GLY A 310 11.28 25.72 17.42
N ALA A 311 11.24 24.55 18.09
CA ALA A 311 10.88 24.43 19.49
C ALA A 311 11.50 23.19 20.13
N LEU A 312 12.03 23.36 21.35
CA LEU A 312 12.39 22.25 22.24
C LEU A 312 11.34 22.21 23.35
N ILE A 313 10.58 21.13 23.42
CA ILE A 313 9.39 21.02 24.28
C ILE A 313 9.63 19.98 25.36
N HIS A 314 9.62 20.38 26.60
CA HIS A 314 9.61 19.48 27.75
C HIS A 314 8.20 18.91 27.95
N THR A 315 8.10 17.59 27.96
CA THR A 315 6.87 16.83 28.22
C THR A 315 6.97 16.11 29.57
N ARG A 316 5.85 15.76 30.18
CA ARG A 316 5.84 15.03 31.47
C ARG A 316 6.24 13.56 31.31
N SER A 317 6.04 12.99 30.13
CA SER A 317 6.39 11.60 29.80
C SER A 317 6.53 11.41 28.29
N MET A 318 7.06 10.27 27.86
CA MET A 318 7.09 9.88 26.45
C MET A 318 5.70 9.61 25.88
N GLU A 319 4.76 9.11 26.67
CA GLU A 319 3.36 8.93 26.25
C GLU A 319 2.71 10.29 25.90
N GLU A 320 2.96 11.32 26.70
CA GLU A 320 2.51 12.69 26.39
C GLU A 320 3.22 13.22 25.14
N ALA A 321 4.52 12.96 24.97
CA ALA A 321 5.25 13.34 23.78
C ALA A 321 4.63 12.69 22.51
N CYS A 322 4.28 11.40 22.56
CA CYS A 322 3.57 10.72 21.47
C CYS A 322 2.19 11.36 21.19
N ALA A 323 1.45 11.74 22.24
CA ALA A 323 0.16 12.41 22.07
C ALA A 323 0.31 13.78 21.40
N ILE A 324 1.34 14.56 21.76
CA ILE A 324 1.65 15.86 21.14
C ILE A 324 2.12 15.66 19.69
N SER A 325 2.98 14.67 19.43
CA SER A 325 3.38 14.30 18.07
C SER A 325 2.17 14.03 17.17
N ASN A 326 1.21 13.23 17.66
CA ASN A 326 -0.03 12.97 16.93
C ASN A 326 -0.89 14.25 16.70
N ARG A 327 -0.77 15.26 17.55
CA ARG A 327 -1.45 16.56 17.36
C ARG A 327 -0.76 17.38 16.27
N ILE A 328 0.56 17.34 16.18
CA ILE A 328 1.35 18.01 15.15
C ILE A 328 1.13 17.31 13.80
N ALA A 329 1.17 15.98 13.78
CA ALA A 329 1.14 15.15 12.57
C ALA A 329 2.26 15.56 11.58
N PRO A 330 3.54 15.44 11.98
CA PRO A 330 4.66 15.99 11.24
C PRO A 330 4.93 15.24 9.94
N GLU A 331 5.66 15.87 9.05
CA GLU A 331 6.21 15.24 7.84
C GLU A 331 7.17 14.11 8.22
N HIS A 332 8.27 14.44 8.90
CA HIS A 332 9.24 13.46 9.40
C HIS A 332 9.10 13.32 10.92
N LEU A 333 8.97 12.08 11.39
CA LEU A 333 8.92 11.76 12.81
C LEU A 333 10.05 10.81 13.18
N GLU A 334 11.07 11.32 13.85
CA GLU A 334 12.15 10.50 14.42
C GLU A 334 11.79 10.05 15.83
N VAL A 335 11.82 8.76 16.07
CA VAL A 335 11.70 8.14 17.40
C VAL A 335 13.11 7.78 17.88
N SER A 336 13.83 8.79 18.35
CA SER A 336 15.22 8.73 18.79
C SER A 336 15.32 8.13 20.20
N SER A 337 15.07 6.82 20.29
CA SER A 337 14.92 6.07 21.54
C SER A 337 15.63 4.72 21.44
N ALA A 338 16.14 4.24 22.59
CA ALA A 338 16.69 2.89 22.71
C ALA A 338 15.63 1.79 22.50
N ASN A 339 14.35 2.09 22.76
CA ASN A 339 13.21 1.17 22.66
C ASN A 339 12.11 1.79 21.78
N SER A 340 12.43 2.14 20.54
CA SER A 340 11.49 2.77 19.61
C SER A 340 10.22 1.94 19.35
N GLU A 341 10.33 0.60 19.36
CA GLU A 341 9.21 -0.34 19.21
C GLU A 341 8.13 -0.19 20.28
N ARG A 342 8.48 0.31 21.48
CA ARG A 342 7.51 0.61 22.54
C ARG A 342 6.61 1.78 22.19
N TRP A 343 7.15 2.76 21.47
CA TRP A 343 6.47 4.04 21.20
C TRP A 343 5.72 4.02 19.87
N GLU A 344 6.19 3.25 18.89
CA GLU A 344 5.59 3.17 17.55
C GLU A 344 4.07 2.91 17.60
N PRO A 345 3.51 1.97 18.40
CA PRO A 345 2.07 1.72 18.43
C PRO A 345 1.22 2.90 18.93
N LEU A 346 1.83 3.89 19.59
CA LEU A 346 1.14 5.11 20.06
C LEU A 346 1.14 6.22 19.00
N LEU A 347 1.90 6.07 17.93
CA LEU A 347 2.06 7.07 16.87
C LEU A 347 1.12 6.74 15.69
N LYS A 348 0.27 7.72 15.34
CA LYS A 348 -0.79 7.52 14.34
C LYS A 348 -0.66 8.42 13.13
N HIS A 349 -0.03 9.58 13.30
CA HIS A 349 -0.03 10.63 12.31
C HIS A 349 1.39 11.14 12.09
N ALA A 350 2.01 10.67 11.01
CA ALA A 350 3.27 11.17 10.49
C ALA A 350 3.37 10.85 9.00
N GLY A 351 4.12 11.64 8.24
CA GLY A 351 4.44 11.33 6.87
C GLY A 351 5.35 10.10 6.78
N ALA A 352 6.43 10.08 7.58
CA ALA A 352 7.29 8.92 7.77
C ALA A 352 7.71 8.80 9.23
N ILE A 353 7.92 7.56 9.71
CA ILE A 353 8.39 7.28 11.07
C ILE A 353 9.77 6.61 11.00
N PHE A 354 10.76 7.25 11.61
CA PHE A 354 12.16 6.82 11.66
C PHE A 354 12.42 6.20 13.03
N LEU A 355 12.63 4.90 13.09
CA LEU A 355 12.69 4.17 14.36
C LEU A 355 14.13 3.92 14.81
N GLY A 356 14.42 4.31 16.04
CA GLY A 356 15.68 4.05 16.71
C GLY A 356 16.76 5.10 16.44
N ARG A 357 17.71 5.22 17.37
CA ARG A 357 18.72 6.27 17.40
C ARG A 357 19.69 6.33 16.22
N PHE A 358 19.76 5.27 15.41
CA PHE A 358 20.63 5.21 14.23
C PHE A 358 19.92 5.61 12.93
N THR A 359 18.66 5.95 13.02
CA THR A 359 17.81 6.23 11.84
C THR A 359 17.56 7.74 11.75
N SER A 360 18.51 8.45 11.15
CA SER A 360 18.33 9.88 10.86
C SER A 360 17.46 10.09 9.64
N GLU A 361 16.78 11.24 9.56
CA GLU A 361 16.00 11.70 8.40
C GLU A 361 16.78 11.55 7.09
N SER A 362 18.05 12.00 7.06
CA SER A 362 18.87 11.97 5.87
C SER A 362 19.08 10.56 5.29
N LEU A 363 19.07 9.51 6.10
CA LEU A 363 19.15 8.13 5.59
C LEU A 363 17.85 7.74 4.85
N GLY A 364 16.69 8.15 5.35
CA GLY A 364 15.42 7.93 4.69
C GLY A 364 15.32 8.73 3.40
N ASP A 365 15.63 10.00 3.46
CA ASP A 365 15.50 10.94 2.35
C ASP A 365 16.37 10.59 1.15
N TYR A 366 17.54 10.02 1.38
CA TYR A 366 18.46 9.74 0.27
C TYR A 366 18.49 8.28 -0.18
N CYS A 367 18.37 7.31 0.73
CA CYS A 367 18.74 5.95 0.35
C CYS A 367 18.07 4.79 1.09
N ALA A 368 17.25 4.99 2.12
CA ALA A 368 16.66 3.86 2.85
C ALA A 368 15.66 3.04 1.99
N GLY A 369 14.95 3.69 1.07
CA GLY A 369 14.02 3.04 0.15
C GLY A 369 12.60 3.62 0.17
N PRO A 370 11.97 3.88 1.33
CA PRO A 370 10.70 4.61 1.39
C PRO A 370 10.78 5.98 0.73
N ASN A 371 9.62 6.51 0.31
CA ASN A 371 9.54 7.78 -0.39
C ASN A 371 9.64 8.97 0.57
N HIS A 372 10.40 10.00 0.19
CA HIS A 372 10.52 11.24 0.94
C HIS A 372 9.58 12.37 0.46
N VAL A 373 8.72 12.12 -0.53
CA VAL A 373 7.64 13.05 -0.89
C VAL A 373 6.50 12.79 0.08
N LEU A 374 6.47 13.58 1.14
CA LEU A 374 5.67 13.35 2.34
C LEU A 374 4.62 14.44 2.53
N PRO A 375 3.49 14.13 3.21
CA PRO A 375 2.49 15.12 3.58
C PRO A 375 3.03 16.05 4.67
N THR A 376 2.93 17.36 4.43
CA THR A 376 3.37 18.44 5.34
C THR A 376 2.18 19.15 5.98
N ALA A 377 2.44 20.11 6.86
CA ALA A 377 1.44 21.01 7.46
C ALA A 377 0.27 20.26 8.13
N GLY A 378 0.57 19.15 8.82
CA GLY A 378 -0.41 18.34 9.54
C GLY A 378 -1.32 17.50 8.64
N THR A 379 -1.10 17.46 7.32
CA THR A 379 -1.90 16.67 6.38
C THR A 379 -1.63 15.17 6.47
N ALA A 380 -0.59 14.74 7.18
CA ALA A 380 -0.32 13.33 7.52
C ALA A 380 -1.48 12.65 8.28
N ARG A 381 -2.50 13.41 8.71
CA ARG A 381 -3.74 12.87 9.30
C ARG A 381 -4.63 12.16 8.29
N PHE A 382 -4.53 12.50 7.00
CA PHE A 382 -5.40 12.00 5.93
C PHE A 382 -4.67 11.77 4.60
N SER A 383 -3.41 12.16 4.49
CA SER A 383 -2.57 11.94 3.32
C SER A 383 -1.45 10.96 3.65
N SER A 384 -0.98 10.25 2.63
CA SER A 384 0.11 9.27 2.72
C SER A 384 1.36 9.77 1.97
N PRO A 385 2.54 9.18 2.22
CA PRO A 385 3.70 9.34 1.35
C PRO A 385 3.38 9.00 -0.09
N LEU A 386 4.08 9.62 -1.04
CA LEU A 386 4.00 9.22 -2.44
C LEU A 386 4.42 7.75 -2.60
N GLY A 387 3.64 6.99 -3.34
CA GLY A 387 3.89 5.57 -3.54
C GLY A 387 3.35 5.05 -4.87
N VAL A 388 3.51 3.76 -5.15
CA VAL A 388 3.01 3.15 -6.39
C VAL A 388 1.49 3.30 -6.53
N TYR A 389 0.76 3.36 -5.43
CA TYR A 389 -0.70 3.56 -5.41
C TYR A 389 -1.14 4.93 -5.96
N ASP A 390 -0.23 5.91 -6.02
CA ASP A 390 -0.48 7.23 -6.63
C ASP A 390 -0.43 7.19 -8.15
N PHE A 391 0.23 6.21 -8.72
CA PHE A 391 0.45 6.03 -10.14
C PHE A 391 -0.42 4.97 -10.79
N VAL A 392 -1.36 4.41 -10.02
CA VAL A 392 -2.37 3.46 -10.50
C VAL A 392 -3.77 3.96 -10.21
N LYS A 393 -4.73 3.50 -10.99
CA LYS A 393 -6.16 3.69 -10.71
C LYS A 393 -6.86 2.35 -10.53
N ARG A 394 -7.93 2.36 -9.73
CA ARG A 394 -8.75 1.20 -9.43
C ARG A 394 -10.12 1.37 -10.10
N THR A 395 -10.53 0.35 -10.84
CA THR A 395 -11.84 0.33 -11.54
C THR A 395 -12.61 -0.89 -11.07
N SER A 396 -13.85 -0.70 -10.64
CA SER A 396 -14.74 -1.81 -10.25
C SER A 396 -15.11 -2.64 -11.46
N LEU A 397 -15.08 -3.97 -11.30
CA LEU A 397 -15.58 -4.94 -12.27
C LEU A 397 -16.85 -5.58 -11.72
N ILE A 398 -17.93 -5.51 -12.50
CA ILE A 398 -19.23 -6.07 -12.14
C ILE A 398 -19.80 -6.78 -13.37
N GLU A 399 -20.03 -8.11 -13.24
CA GLU A 399 -20.74 -8.91 -14.24
C GLU A 399 -21.85 -9.69 -13.53
N VAL A 400 -23.06 -9.20 -13.62
CA VAL A 400 -24.22 -9.83 -12.98
C VAL A 400 -24.63 -11.06 -13.76
N SER A 401 -24.71 -12.21 -13.09
CA SER A 401 -25.20 -13.46 -13.67
C SER A 401 -26.72 -13.41 -13.91
N ALA A 402 -27.23 -14.30 -14.75
CA ALA A 402 -28.68 -14.41 -14.94
C ALA A 402 -29.44 -14.70 -13.64
N LYS A 403 -28.86 -15.53 -12.75
CA LYS A 403 -29.40 -15.82 -11.41
C LYS A 403 -29.33 -14.60 -10.50
N GLY A 404 -28.18 -13.93 -10.45
CA GLY A 404 -28.00 -12.71 -9.65
C GLY A 404 -28.89 -11.56 -10.11
N ALA A 405 -29.23 -11.48 -11.41
CA ALA A 405 -30.14 -10.47 -11.90
C ALA A 405 -31.56 -10.59 -11.32
N GLN A 406 -32.00 -11.80 -10.95
CA GLN A 406 -33.31 -12.01 -10.35
C GLN A 406 -33.42 -11.40 -8.95
N SER A 407 -32.43 -11.63 -8.09
CA SER A 407 -32.40 -11.08 -6.73
C SER A 407 -32.01 -9.60 -6.71
N LEU A 408 -30.91 -9.24 -7.35
CA LEU A 408 -30.40 -7.86 -7.36
C LEU A 408 -31.35 -6.92 -8.11
N GLY A 409 -32.01 -7.39 -9.17
CA GLY A 409 -32.94 -6.58 -9.94
C GLY A 409 -34.18 -6.17 -9.15
N GLN A 410 -34.69 -7.05 -8.28
CA GLN A 410 -35.79 -6.72 -7.36
C GLN A 410 -35.37 -5.65 -6.35
N ILE A 411 -34.19 -5.82 -5.73
CA ILE A 411 -33.62 -4.87 -4.76
C ILE A 411 -33.42 -3.50 -5.42
N ALA A 412 -32.77 -3.49 -6.57
CA ALA A 412 -32.47 -2.25 -7.32
C ALA A 412 -33.78 -1.52 -7.74
N SER A 413 -34.81 -2.25 -8.16
CA SER A 413 -36.12 -1.67 -8.52
C SER A 413 -36.76 -0.96 -7.32
N VAL A 414 -36.79 -1.61 -6.16
CA VAL A 414 -37.41 -1.04 -4.93
C VAL A 414 -36.67 0.24 -4.51
N LEU A 415 -35.32 0.20 -4.46
CA LEU A 415 -34.52 1.34 -4.05
C LEU A 415 -34.64 2.50 -5.04
N ALA A 416 -34.52 2.23 -6.35
CA ALA A 416 -34.60 3.27 -7.36
C ALA A 416 -35.98 3.95 -7.39
N ARG A 417 -37.08 3.20 -7.13
CA ARG A 417 -38.43 3.79 -7.01
C ARG A 417 -38.55 4.66 -5.76
N GLY A 418 -37.91 4.24 -4.63
CA GLY A 418 -37.85 5.05 -3.41
C GLY A 418 -37.15 6.38 -3.62
N GLU A 419 -36.13 6.41 -4.48
CA GLU A 419 -35.41 7.62 -4.89
C GLU A 419 -36.11 8.43 -6.00
N GLY A 420 -37.26 7.95 -6.52
CA GLY A 420 -37.97 8.59 -7.65
C GLY A 420 -37.34 8.32 -9.02
N LEU A 421 -36.34 7.42 -9.12
CA LEU A 421 -35.57 7.13 -10.33
C LEU A 421 -36.22 6.00 -11.17
N GLN A 422 -37.33 6.27 -11.85
CA GLN A 422 -38.11 5.27 -12.56
C GLN A 422 -37.35 4.56 -13.69
N ALA A 423 -36.43 5.24 -14.39
CA ALA A 423 -35.66 4.63 -15.45
C ALA A 423 -34.66 3.59 -14.89
N HIS A 424 -34.06 3.85 -13.73
CA HIS A 424 -33.18 2.89 -13.03
C HIS A 424 -33.98 1.65 -12.60
N ALA A 425 -35.17 1.84 -11.99
CA ALA A 425 -36.02 0.74 -11.60
C ALA A 425 -36.37 -0.15 -12.79
N ARG A 426 -36.87 0.46 -13.89
CA ARG A 426 -37.23 -0.27 -15.11
C ARG A 426 -36.04 -0.95 -15.80
N ALA A 427 -34.85 -0.34 -15.76
CA ALA A 427 -33.66 -0.97 -16.30
C ALA A 427 -33.28 -2.27 -15.55
N ALA A 428 -33.45 -2.30 -14.23
CA ALA A 428 -33.29 -3.52 -13.45
C ALA A 428 -34.40 -4.56 -13.74
N GLU A 429 -35.66 -4.12 -13.77
CA GLU A 429 -36.82 -4.97 -14.00
C GLU A 429 -36.81 -5.66 -15.38
N MET A 430 -36.32 -5.00 -16.42
CA MET A 430 -36.18 -5.57 -17.76
C MET A 430 -35.24 -6.80 -17.83
N ARG A 431 -34.43 -7.03 -16.78
CA ARG A 431 -33.55 -8.18 -16.64
C ARG A 431 -34.14 -9.28 -15.76
N LEU A 432 -35.30 -9.05 -15.18
CA LEU A 432 -36.05 -10.09 -14.49
C LEU A 432 -36.72 -11.00 -15.53
N THR A 433 -36.48 -12.30 -15.42
CA THR A 433 -37.22 -13.27 -16.24
C THR A 433 -38.69 -13.24 -15.80
N PRO A 434 -39.68 -13.05 -16.70
CA PRO A 434 -41.06 -13.19 -16.32
C PRO A 434 -41.29 -14.57 -15.75
N VAL A 435 -41.78 -14.66 -14.51
CA VAL A 435 -42.27 -15.92 -13.96
C VAL A 435 -43.40 -16.35 -14.86
N ARG A 436 -43.18 -17.30 -15.78
CA ARG A 436 -44.26 -17.98 -16.46
C ARG A 436 -45.07 -18.69 -15.40
N PRO A 437 -46.39 -18.42 -15.24
CA PRO A 437 -47.19 -19.25 -14.37
C PRO A 437 -47.03 -20.68 -14.88
N GLU A 438 -46.68 -21.60 -13.99
CA GLU A 438 -46.71 -23.02 -14.33
C GLU A 438 -48.08 -23.33 -14.91
N PRO A 439 -48.17 -24.04 -16.06
CA PRO A 439 -49.46 -24.45 -16.55
C PRO A 439 -50.08 -25.35 -15.48
N VAL A 440 -51.23 -24.92 -14.94
CA VAL A 440 -52.03 -25.74 -14.05
C VAL A 440 -52.36 -26.99 -14.83
N LEU A 441 -51.64 -28.08 -14.57
CA LEU A 441 -51.99 -29.41 -15.07
C LEU A 441 -53.35 -29.74 -14.49
N ARG A 442 -54.41 -29.56 -15.30
CA ARG A 442 -55.73 -30.12 -15.06
C ARG A 442 -55.50 -31.63 -14.98
N GLN A 443 -55.71 -32.21 -13.79
CA GLN A 443 -55.84 -33.66 -13.60
C GLN A 443 -56.98 -34.15 -14.50
N ALA A 444 -56.62 -34.85 -15.58
CA ALA A 444 -57.56 -35.71 -16.25
C ALA A 444 -57.53 -37.04 -15.47
N GLN A 445 -58.64 -37.28 -14.80
CA GLN A 445 -58.97 -38.63 -14.37
C GLN A 445 -59.16 -39.50 -15.61
N ASP A 446 -58.42 -40.59 -15.70
CA ASP A 446 -58.97 -41.81 -16.29
C ASP A 446 -58.30 -43.07 -15.72
N ASP A 447 -59.17 -43.98 -15.40
CA ASP A 447 -58.98 -45.34 -14.83
C ASP A 447 -58.31 -46.30 -15.81
N ARG A 448 -57.61 -47.24 -15.23
CA ARG A 448 -57.63 -48.72 -15.44
C ARG A 448 -56.28 -49.43 -15.58
N SER A 449 -56.00 -50.16 -14.58
CA SER A 449 -55.73 -51.61 -14.53
C SER A 449 -54.35 -52.17 -14.93
N GLN A 450 -53.79 -52.81 -13.92
CA GLN A 450 -53.14 -54.15 -13.89
C GLN A 450 -51.79 -54.35 -14.59
N GLY A 451 -50.84 -54.78 -13.80
CA GLY A 451 -49.67 -55.56 -14.23
C GLY A 451 -48.50 -55.53 -13.23
N ALA A 452 -48.46 -56.49 -12.36
CA ALA A 452 -47.34 -56.72 -11.47
C ALA A 452 -46.09 -57.15 -12.22
N SER A 453 -44.95 -56.55 -11.93
CA SER A 453 -43.63 -57.21 -12.15
C SER A 453 -42.60 -56.60 -11.19
N THR A 454 -42.04 -57.45 -10.37
CA THR A 454 -40.94 -57.26 -9.42
C THR A 454 -39.66 -56.86 -10.14
N GLY A 455 -39.09 -55.71 -9.82
CA GLY A 455 -37.79 -55.29 -10.28
C GLY A 455 -37.19 -54.26 -9.30
N SER A 456 -36.18 -54.70 -8.56
CA SER A 456 -35.38 -53.90 -7.64
C SER A 456 -34.88 -52.64 -8.31
N ALA A 457 -35.46 -51.49 -7.99
CA ALA A 457 -34.96 -50.18 -8.39
C ALA A 457 -33.87 -49.73 -7.41
N ARG A 458 -32.62 -49.78 -7.87
CA ARG A 458 -31.56 -48.96 -7.31
C ARG A 458 -31.97 -47.52 -7.52
N THR A 459 -32.19 -46.82 -6.43
CA THR A 459 -32.27 -45.35 -6.43
C THR A 459 -30.90 -44.81 -6.77
N ASP A 460 -30.73 -44.32 -8.00
CA ASP A 460 -29.62 -43.47 -8.40
C ASP A 460 -29.78 -42.16 -7.65
N ALA A 461 -29.10 -42.06 -6.49
CA ALA A 461 -28.91 -40.82 -5.78
C ALA A 461 -28.05 -39.91 -6.64
N VAL A 462 -28.52 -38.70 -6.94
CA VAL A 462 -27.72 -37.62 -7.52
C VAL A 462 -26.44 -37.50 -6.68
N PRO A 463 -25.23 -37.54 -7.28
CA PRO A 463 -24.00 -37.44 -6.51
C PRO A 463 -23.99 -36.16 -5.71
N ALA A 464 -23.80 -36.24 -4.38
CA ALA A 464 -23.69 -35.07 -3.53
C ALA A 464 -22.49 -34.19 -4.03
N VAL A 465 -22.74 -32.93 -4.31
CA VAL A 465 -21.69 -32.00 -4.73
C VAL A 465 -20.81 -31.73 -3.52
N PHE A 466 -19.58 -32.26 -3.55
CA PHE A 466 -18.57 -32.02 -2.52
C PHE A 466 -17.63 -30.88 -2.94
N GLU A 467 -17.48 -29.88 -2.08
CA GLU A 467 -16.69 -28.69 -2.35
C GLU A 467 -15.70 -28.41 -1.21
N VAL A 468 -14.52 -27.89 -1.57
CA VAL A 468 -13.53 -27.41 -0.61
C VAL A 468 -13.34 -25.93 -0.83
N ARG A 469 -13.57 -25.13 0.22
CA ARG A 469 -13.55 -23.67 0.16
C ARG A 469 -12.52 -23.10 1.13
N ALA A 470 -11.83 -22.02 0.75
CA ALA A 470 -10.98 -21.29 1.69
C ALA A 470 -11.81 -20.74 2.86
N VAL A 471 -11.20 -20.68 4.05
CA VAL A 471 -11.82 -19.99 5.17
C VAL A 471 -11.71 -18.49 4.97
N THR A 472 -12.83 -17.81 5.11
CA THR A 472 -12.97 -16.36 4.94
C THR A 472 -13.90 -15.83 6.04
N ASP A 473 -14.00 -14.53 6.15
CA ASP A 473 -14.95 -13.86 7.06
C ASP A 473 -16.40 -14.32 6.85
N ALA A 474 -16.76 -14.65 5.61
CA ALA A 474 -18.12 -15.07 5.25
C ALA A 474 -18.49 -16.48 5.76
N ASN A 475 -17.52 -17.35 6.04
CA ASN A 475 -17.80 -18.74 6.41
C ASN A 475 -17.15 -19.20 7.72
N VAL A 476 -16.35 -18.36 8.35
CA VAL A 476 -15.64 -18.72 9.59
C VAL A 476 -16.60 -19.06 10.72
N ASP A 477 -17.71 -18.33 10.86
CA ASP A 477 -18.68 -18.51 11.94
C ASP A 477 -19.46 -19.83 11.85
N GLU A 478 -19.66 -20.37 10.65
CA GLU A 478 -20.28 -21.70 10.49
C GLU A 478 -19.27 -22.83 10.71
N LEU A 479 -18.01 -22.63 10.28
CA LEU A 479 -16.96 -23.63 10.43
C LEU A 479 -16.51 -23.81 11.88
N ILE A 480 -16.45 -22.75 12.69
CA ILE A 480 -16.10 -22.87 14.12
C ILE A 480 -17.15 -23.62 14.96
N LYS A 481 -18.38 -23.78 14.45
CA LYS A 481 -19.46 -24.55 15.09
C LYS A 481 -19.35 -26.06 14.87
N LEU A 482 -18.51 -26.48 13.90
CA LEU A 482 -18.28 -27.90 13.63
C LEU A 482 -17.63 -28.59 14.84
N LYS A 483 -18.12 -29.75 15.19
CA LYS A 483 -17.65 -30.55 16.33
C LYS A 483 -17.44 -31.99 15.90
N THR A 484 -16.32 -32.59 16.30
CA THR A 484 -16.10 -34.03 16.24
C THR A 484 -16.83 -34.74 17.39
N THR A 485 -16.81 -36.04 17.41
CA THR A 485 -17.32 -36.79 18.59
C THR A 485 -16.43 -36.55 19.81
N THR A 486 -16.98 -36.66 21.01
CA THR A 486 -16.25 -36.44 22.28
C THR A 486 -14.98 -37.30 22.38
N GLU A 487 -15.00 -38.52 21.84
CA GLU A 487 -13.85 -39.43 21.81
C GLU A 487 -12.75 -38.91 20.86
N GLN A 488 -13.11 -38.18 19.81
CA GLN A 488 -12.16 -37.61 18.84
C GLN A 488 -11.63 -36.24 19.24
N GLU A 489 -12.30 -35.51 20.10
CA GLU A 489 -11.84 -34.19 20.60
C GLU A 489 -10.50 -34.29 21.35
N VAL A 490 -10.15 -35.47 21.85
CA VAL A 490 -8.85 -35.73 22.49
C VAL A 490 -7.70 -35.73 21.44
N PHE A 491 -7.99 -36.11 20.19
CA PHE A 491 -6.98 -36.31 19.13
C PHE A 491 -6.90 -35.15 18.14
N VAL A 492 -7.97 -34.37 17.99
CA VAL A 492 -8.02 -33.29 16.98
C VAL A 492 -8.40 -31.98 17.65
N ALA A 493 -7.55 -30.98 17.49
CA ALA A 493 -7.85 -29.65 18.00
C ALA A 493 -9.09 -29.04 17.33
N SER A 494 -9.86 -28.26 18.10
CA SER A 494 -11.04 -27.53 17.57
C SER A 494 -10.71 -26.65 16.36
N VAL A 495 -11.71 -26.39 15.54
CA VAL A 495 -11.57 -25.49 14.37
C VAL A 495 -11.06 -24.11 14.80
N SER A 496 -11.58 -23.53 15.88
CA SER A 496 -11.12 -22.23 16.41
C SER A 496 -9.64 -22.23 16.77
N LYS A 497 -9.14 -23.27 17.46
CA LYS A 497 -7.70 -23.42 17.78
C LYS A 497 -6.86 -23.58 16.52
N SER A 498 -7.36 -24.31 15.53
CA SER A 498 -6.70 -24.55 14.25
C SER A 498 -6.57 -23.28 13.43
N LEU A 499 -7.60 -22.44 13.41
CA LEU A 499 -7.60 -21.13 12.74
C LEU A 499 -6.64 -20.16 13.43
N ALA A 500 -6.65 -20.08 14.76
CA ALA A 500 -5.71 -19.25 15.52
C ALA A 500 -4.25 -19.65 15.26
N GLN A 501 -3.94 -20.94 15.11
CA GLN A 501 -2.59 -21.40 14.78
C GLN A 501 -2.21 -21.12 13.32
N ALA A 502 -3.16 -21.21 12.38
CA ALA A 502 -2.94 -20.91 10.98
C ALA A 502 -2.72 -19.39 10.74
N SER A 503 -3.37 -18.52 11.53
CA SER A 503 -3.27 -17.06 11.38
C SER A 503 -1.87 -16.50 11.65
N VAL A 504 -1.07 -17.18 12.46
CA VAL A 504 0.32 -16.79 12.81
C VAL A 504 1.38 -17.61 12.06
N ARG A 505 0.97 -18.44 11.10
CA ARG A 505 1.87 -19.33 10.34
C ARG A 505 1.56 -19.28 8.85
N PRO A 506 2.39 -18.62 8.03
CA PRO A 506 2.10 -18.39 6.59
C PRO A 506 1.91 -19.65 5.76
N ALA A 507 2.52 -20.77 6.19
CA ALA A 507 2.38 -22.06 5.51
C ALA A 507 1.02 -22.74 5.75
N GLY A 508 0.25 -22.32 6.78
CA GLY A 508 -1.06 -22.89 7.12
C GLY A 508 -2.15 -22.47 6.12
N ARG A 509 -2.85 -23.45 5.54
CA ARG A 509 -3.99 -23.24 4.62
C ARG A 509 -5.26 -23.82 5.23
N PRO A 510 -6.07 -23.03 5.95
CA PRO A 510 -7.34 -23.49 6.49
C PRO A 510 -8.42 -23.54 5.41
N LEU A 511 -9.18 -24.64 5.36
CA LEU A 511 -10.17 -24.95 4.34
C LEU A 511 -11.43 -25.53 5.00
N GLY A 512 -12.61 -25.08 4.56
CA GLY A 512 -13.91 -25.66 4.91
C GLY A 512 -14.31 -26.74 3.90
N LEU A 513 -14.85 -27.84 4.39
CA LEU A 513 -15.39 -28.95 3.59
C LEU A 513 -16.91 -28.83 3.56
N TYR A 514 -17.50 -28.86 2.37
CA TYR A 514 -18.92 -28.68 2.15
C TYR A 514 -19.52 -29.83 1.36
N SER A 515 -20.76 -30.18 1.66
CA SER A 515 -21.57 -31.12 0.90
C SER A 515 -22.94 -30.51 0.62
N ASN A 516 -23.29 -30.34 -0.64
CA ASN A 516 -24.53 -29.66 -1.06
C ASN A 516 -24.71 -28.27 -0.43
N GLY A 517 -23.59 -27.54 -0.26
CA GLY A 517 -23.58 -26.20 0.33
C GLY A 517 -23.58 -26.16 1.86
N GLU A 518 -23.75 -27.29 2.57
CA GLU A 518 -23.69 -27.36 4.04
C GLU A 518 -22.27 -27.68 4.52
N PRO A 519 -21.75 -27.03 5.58
CA PRO A 519 -20.41 -27.29 6.11
C PRO A 519 -20.40 -28.66 6.83
N VAL A 520 -19.58 -29.58 6.35
CA VAL A 520 -19.49 -30.97 6.86
C VAL A 520 -18.16 -31.29 7.55
N GLY A 521 -17.15 -30.42 7.41
CA GLY A 521 -15.84 -30.65 7.99
C GLY A 521 -14.86 -29.53 7.81
N PHE A 522 -13.66 -29.71 8.32
CA PHE A 522 -12.57 -28.75 8.28
C PHE A 522 -11.25 -29.47 7.95
N LEU A 523 -10.44 -28.84 7.12
CA LEU A 523 -9.12 -29.30 6.68
C LEU A 523 -8.09 -28.19 6.89
N LEU A 524 -6.97 -28.49 7.53
CA LEU A 524 -5.82 -27.59 7.63
C LEU A 524 -4.62 -28.26 6.97
N LEU A 525 -4.17 -27.67 5.87
CA LEU A 525 -2.96 -28.08 5.15
C LEU A 525 -1.77 -27.21 5.56
N TRP A 526 -0.59 -27.77 5.50
CA TRP A 526 0.68 -27.07 5.62
C TRP A 526 1.41 -27.15 4.27
N ASP A 527 1.67 -26.01 3.65
CA ASP A 527 2.43 -25.88 2.40
C ASP A 527 3.84 -25.37 2.72
N ALA A 528 4.81 -26.27 2.82
CA ALA A 528 6.18 -25.93 3.22
C ALA A 528 6.87 -24.92 2.29
N ARG A 529 6.42 -24.77 1.05
CA ARG A 529 6.95 -23.75 0.12
C ARG A 529 6.61 -22.32 0.53
N ARG A 530 5.68 -22.13 1.47
CA ARG A 530 5.31 -20.84 2.05
C ARG A 530 5.96 -20.59 3.40
N ASP A 531 6.81 -21.51 3.86
CA ASP A 531 7.55 -21.37 5.10
C ASP A 531 8.87 -20.62 4.83
N PRO A 532 9.19 -19.53 5.55
CA PRO A 532 10.45 -18.81 5.39
C PRO A 532 11.68 -19.62 5.81
N ASP A 533 11.49 -20.71 6.58
CA ASP A 533 12.55 -21.67 6.94
C ASP A 533 12.20 -23.07 6.40
N PRO A 534 12.48 -23.36 5.11
CA PRO A 534 12.15 -24.63 4.48
C PRO A 534 13.11 -25.73 4.94
N ALA A 535 12.99 -26.17 6.18
CA ALA A 535 13.68 -27.39 6.64
C ALA A 535 13.07 -28.62 6.00
N GLU A 536 13.88 -29.49 5.37
CA GLU A 536 13.69 -30.88 4.98
C GLU A 536 12.42 -31.32 4.20
N ARG A 537 11.38 -30.47 3.98
CA ARG A 537 10.07 -30.87 3.43
C ARG A 537 9.54 -29.98 2.30
N ALA A 538 10.41 -29.26 1.59
CA ALA A 538 10.01 -28.28 0.56
C ALA A 538 9.06 -28.83 -0.53
N ASP A 539 9.15 -30.13 -0.84
CA ASP A 539 8.35 -30.81 -1.88
C ASP A 539 7.18 -31.61 -1.31
N GLN A 540 6.77 -31.33 -0.08
CA GLN A 540 5.68 -32.05 0.59
C GLN A 540 4.52 -31.14 0.93
N LEU A 541 3.28 -31.61 0.64
CA LEU A 541 2.06 -31.06 1.22
C LEU A 541 1.74 -31.86 2.49
N TYR A 542 1.50 -31.19 3.63
CA TYR A 542 1.26 -31.88 4.88
C TYR A 542 -0.17 -31.66 5.38
N ILE A 543 -0.88 -32.74 5.68
CA ILE A 543 -2.20 -32.66 6.30
C ILE A 543 -2.00 -32.45 7.80
N TRP A 544 -2.10 -31.19 8.22
CA TRP A 544 -1.94 -30.86 9.63
C TRP A 544 -3.16 -31.23 10.45
N ARG A 545 -4.38 -31.11 9.88
CA ARG A 545 -5.64 -31.54 10.51
C ARG A 545 -6.70 -31.85 9.46
N LEU A 546 -7.46 -32.90 9.71
CA LEU A 546 -8.68 -33.24 8.99
C LEU A 546 -9.74 -33.68 10.02
N SER A 547 -10.88 -33.00 10.01
CA SER A 547 -12.02 -33.33 10.86
C SER A 547 -13.33 -33.29 10.08
N ILE A 548 -14.19 -34.24 10.33
CA ILE A 548 -15.58 -34.29 9.83
C ILE A 548 -16.51 -34.11 11.02
N ASP A 549 -17.49 -33.22 10.91
CA ASP A 549 -18.49 -33.00 11.95
C ASP A 549 -19.22 -34.31 12.30
N ALA A 550 -19.47 -34.53 13.59
CA ALA A 550 -20.07 -35.77 14.10
C ALA A 550 -21.39 -36.15 13.40
N ARG A 551 -22.17 -35.16 12.96
CA ARG A 551 -23.45 -35.35 12.23
C ARG A 551 -23.26 -35.97 10.85
N PHE A 552 -22.10 -35.77 10.23
CA PHE A 552 -21.80 -36.11 8.82
C PHE A 552 -20.76 -37.24 8.69
N GLN A 553 -20.33 -37.83 9.81
CA GLN A 553 -19.38 -38.94 9.77
C GLN A 553 -20.00 -40.21 9.14
N ARG A 554 -19.14 -41.11 8.63
CA ARG A 554 -19.50 -42.35 7.94
C ARG A 554 -20.37 -42.20 6.68
N GLN A 555 -20.48 -40.99 6.14
CA GLN A 555 -21.22 -40.66 4.91
C GLN A 555 -20.30 -40.46 3.69
N GLY A 556 -19.00 -40.78 3.78
CA GLY A 556 -18.05 -40.66 2.68
C GLY A 556 -17.31 -39.34 2.60
N HIS A 557 -17.64 -38.34 3.42
CA HIS A 557 -17.04 -36.96 3.32
C HIS A 557 -15.52 -36.96 3.60
N GLY A 558 -15.03 -37.78 4.54
CA GLY A 558 -13.58 -37.92 4.74
C GLY A 558 -12.86 -38.50 3.55
N GLN A 559 -13.49 -39.46 2.83
CA GLN A 559 -12.93 -40.00 1.59
C GLN A 559 -12.94 -38.95 0.46
N ALA A 560 -13.98 -38.14 0.34
CA ALA A 560 -14.06 -37.06 -0.60
C ALA A 560 -12.97 -35.98 -0.35
N ALA A 561 -12.75 -35.62 0.91
CA ALA A 561 -11.67 -34.71 1.32
C ALA A 561 -10.30 -35.28 0.93
N MET A 562 -10.03 -36.56 1.17
CA MET A 562 -8.76 -37.18 0.81
C MET A 562 -8.52 -37.22 -0.70
N ARG A 563 -9.55 -37.53 -1.50
CA ARG A 563 -9.44 -37.46 -2.98
C ARG A 563 -9.06 -36.05 -3.43
N TRP A 564 -9.75 -35.05 -2.89
CA TRP A 564 -9.45 -33.65 -3.19
C TRP A 564 -8.01 -33.27 -2.79
N VAL A 565 -7.51 -33.72 -1.62
CA VAL A 565 -6.11 -33.46 -1.19
C VAL A 565 -5.11 -34.08 -2.16
N VAL A 566 -5.37 -35.28 -2.66
CA VAL A 566 -4.49 -35.94 -3.65
C VAL A 566 -4.49 -35.17 -4.97
N GLU A 567 -5.66 -34.78 -5.49
CA GLU A 567 -5.79 -33.96 -6.71
C GLU A 567 -5.12 -32.61 -6.53
N GLU A 568 -5.26 -31.97 -5.39
CA GLU A 568 -4.62 -30.68 -5.08
C GLU A 568 -3.09 -30.84 -5.04
N ALA A 569 -2.56 -31.89 -4.42
CA ALA A 569 -1.13 -32.18 -4.38
C ALA A 569 -0.54 -32.40 -5.79
N GLN A 570 -1.27 -33.14 -6.64
CA GLN A 570 -0.92 -33.32 -8.05
C GLN A 570 -0.91 -31.98 -8.82
N ARG A 571 -1.95 -31.17 -8.64
CA ARG A 571 -2.04 -29.83 -9.24
C ARG A 571 -0.93 -28.90 -8.77
N MET A 572 -0.50 -29.03 -7.53
CA MET A 572 0.60 -28.28 -6.94
C MET A 572 1.98 -28.77 -7.39
N GLY A 573 2.08 -29.96 -7.99
CA GLY A 573 3.34 -30.58 -8.40
C GLY A 573 4.26 -30.95 -7.24
N VAL A 574 3.69 -31.29 -6.04
CA VAL A 574 4.50 -31.74 -4.90
C VAL A 574 4.79 -33.24 -5.01
N ALA A 575 5.96 -33.65 -4.50
CA ALA A 575 6.40 -35.05 -4.60
C ALA A 575 5.62 -35.99 -3.67
N SER A 576 5.13 -35.49 -2.54
CA SER A 576 4.46 -36.32 -1.55
C SER A 576 3.45 -35.56 -0.68
N ILE A 577 2.56 -36.30 -0.04
CA ILE A 577 1.66 -35.83 1.03
C ILE A 577 2.08 -36.52 2.33
N GLY A 578 2.29 -35.72 3.40
CA GLY A 578 2.60 -36.21 4.73
C GLY A 578 1.46 -35.96 5.71
N LEU A 579 1.40 -36.75 6.77
CA LEU A 579 0.59 -36.51 7.95
C LEU A 579 1.21 -37.22 9.18
N SER A 580 0.76 -36.87 10.37
CA SER A 580 1.08 -37.64 11.57
C SER A 580 -0.18 -37.83 12.44
N HIS A 581 -0.18 -38.88 13.24
CA HIS A 581 -1.23 -39.15 14.24
C HIS A 581 -0.67 -39.87 15.48
N VAL A 582 -1.29 -39.64 16.62
CA VAL A 582 -0.93 -40.37 17.86
C VAL A 582 -1.28 -41.85 17.71
N PRO A 583 -0.49 -42.78 18.30
CA PRO A 583 -0.71 -44.22 18.19
C PRO A 583 -2.11 -44.67 18.62
N GLU A 584 -2.69 -44.01 19.62
CA GLU A 584 -3.99 -44.31 20.19
C GLU A 584 -5.17 -43.92 19.27
N ASN A 585 -4.93 -43.09 18.25
CA ASN A 585 -5.95 -42.72 17.28
C ASN A 585 -6.03 -43.76 16.17
N PRO A 586 -7.14 -44.50 16.01
CA PRO A 586 -7.26 -45.62 15.07
C PRO A 586 -7.44 -45.17 13.60
N VAL A 587 -6.97 -43.98 13.22
CA VAL A 587 -7.16 -43.43 11.88
C VAL A 587 -6.14 -43.93 10.84
N GLY A 588 -5.07 -44.62 11.25
CA GLY A 588 -4.04 -45.12 10.33
C GLY A 588 -4.62 -45.98 9.20
N ALA A 589 -5.48 -46.95 9.51
CA ALA A 589 -6.15 -47.79 8.53
C ALA A 589 -7.06 -47.01 7.53
N PHE A 590 -7.50 -45.81 7.88
CA PHE A 590 -8.21 -44.94 6.96
C PHE A 590 -7.26 -44.36 5.89
N TYR A 591 -6.09 -43.90 6.29
CA TYR A 591 -5.09 -43.32 5.38
C TYR A 591 -4.38 -44.38 4.53
N GLU A 592 -4.16 -45.57 5.07
CA GLU A 592 -3.60 -46.70 4.30
C GLU A 592 -4.45 -47.04 3.07
N LYS A 593 -5.78 -46.87 3.11
CA LYS A 593 -6.68 -47.07 1.96
C LYS A 593 -6.42 -46.09 0.80
N PHE A 594 -5.74 -44.98 1.06
CA PHE A 594 -5.32 -44.00 0.05
C PHE A 594 -3.86 -44.19 -0.39
N GLY A 595 -3.17 -45.21 0.13
CA GLY A 595 -1.79 -45.53 -0.21
C GLY A 595 -0.75 -44.85 0.69
N PHE A 596 -1.16 -44.28 1.83
CA PHE A 596 -0.20 -43.80 2.82
C PHE A 596 0.50 -44.97 3.49
N ALA A 597 1.80 -44.85 3.70
CA ALA A 597 2.61 -45.83 4.42
C ALA A 597 3.33 -45.14 5.59
N TYR A 598 3.50 -45.91 6.67
CA TYR A 598 4.29 -45.47 7.82
C TYR A 598 5.77 -45.31 7.43
N THR A 599 6.39 -44.18 7.80
CA THR A 599 7.81 -43.94 7.55
C THR A 599 8.73 -44.56 8.61
N GLY A 600 8.17 -44.98 9.73
CA GLY A 600 8.90 -45.40 10.94
C GLY A 600 9.42 -44.23 11.77
N LYS A 601 9.21 -42.98 11.35
CA LYS A 601 9.57 -41.78 12.13
C LYS A 601 8.46 -41.44 13.14
N VAL A 602 8.87 -40.96 14.29
CA VAL A 602 7.95 -40.46 15.34
C VAL A 602 8.35 -39.00 15.65
N HIS A 603 7.39 -38.09 15.51
CA HIS A 603 7.57 -36.68 15.82
C HIS A 603 6.64 -36.27 16.96
N HIS A 604 7.18 -35.80 18.07
CA HIS A 604 6.40 -35.40 19.26
C HIS A 604 5.39 -36.46 19.76
N GLY A 605 5.72 -37.75 19.62
CA GLY A 605 4.83 -38.86 20.01
C GLY A 605 3.83 -39.28 18.94
N GLU A 606 3.84 -38.70 17.76
CA GLU A 606 2.97 -39.01 16.63
C GLU A 606 3.70 -39.82 15.55
N ASN A 607 3.06 -40.88 15.05
CA ASN A 607 3.57 -41.70 13.95
C ASN A 607 3.38 -40.95 12.62
N GLU A 608 4.45 -40.86 11.83
CA GLU A 608 4.42 -40.21 10.50
C GLU A 608 3.99 -41.21 9.42
N MET A 609 3.10 -40.76 8.53
CA MET A 609 2.69 -41.46 7.32
C MET A 609 2.92 -40.57 6.09
N VAL A 610 3.31 -41.16 4.96
CA VAL A 610 3.57 -40.45 3.71
C VAL A 610 2.92 -41.20 2.53
N LEU A 611 2.31 -40.43 1.62
CA LEU A 611 1.88 -40.86 0.28
C LEU A 611 2.77 -40.22 -0.77
N ARG A 612 3.42 -40.99 -1.63
CA ARG A 612 4.17 -40.49 -2.80
C ARG A 612 3.21 -40.21 -3.96
N ILE A 613 3.31 -39.01 -4.55
CA ILE A 613 2.43 -38.54 -5.64
C ILE A 613 3.10 -38.69 -7.00
N MET A 614 4.42 -38.46 -7.12
CA MET A 614 5.18 -38.73 -8.33
C MET A 614 5.87 -40.08 -8.15
N GLY A 615 5.66 -40.98 -9.11
CA GLY A 615 6.44 -42.22 -9.23
C GLY A 615 7.90 -41.88 -9.54
N ASP A 616 8.82 -42.64 -8.94
CA ASP A 616 10.24 -42.63 -9.34
C ASP A 616 10.32 -42.85 -10.85
N ALA A 617 10.83 -41.82 -11.63
CA ALA A 617 11.19 -41.96 -13.03
C ALA A 617 12.57 -42.60 -13.15
#